data_caaa3fcd7b6500949d84951763468b35
#
_entry.id   caaa3fcd7b6500949d84951763468b35
#
_cell.length_a   1.000
_cell.length_b   1.000
_cell.length_c   1.000
_cell.angle_alpha   90.00
_cell.angle_beta   90.00
_cell.angle_gamma   90.00
#
_symmetry.space_group_name_H-M   'P 1'
#
loop_
_entity.id
_entity.type
_entity.pdbx_description
1 polymer ?
#
loop_
_entity_poly.entity_id
_entity_poly.type
_entity_poly.pdbx_seq_one_letter_code
_entity_poly.pdbx_strand_id
1 'polypeptide(L)'
;MIKVAFIKFGGMANGGTEKVLQTIAAELPKDKFIVDYFYCDSAPYIGSDFVHPDTDPSRVQYVKDSGVNLIKFDVGFKDLRTSTHDWVDTNFWELFDEEKYDVIQTGRSGHPEYPFTLINKTPIVDSIHLSGMAENKHNSVKTVLISNEQRDRWIMSGGPAEKAVIIPNPLKIPDVGEVNYREEFGWQDKFIFGLHQRRDNHIFSPIPLEAYDEIEDDNTAFLLLGGSENYQK
;
A
#
# COMPACT_ATOMS: atom_id res chain seq x y z
N MET A 1 -13.76 7.82 -22.56
CA MET A 1 -13.22 7.03 -21.44
C MET A 1 -12.10 7.84 -20.80
N ILE A 2 -12.00 7.82 -19.48
CA ILE A 2 -10.97 8.54 -18.72
C ILE A 2 -9.71 7.68 -18.71
N LYS A 3 -8.58 8.23 -19.10
CA LYS A 3 -7.28 7.54 -19.06
C LYS A 3 -6.55 7.86 -17.75
N VAL A 4 -6.23 6.83 -17.00
CA VAL A 4 -5.59 6.95 -15.68
C VAL A 4 -4.23 6.30 -15.72
N ALA A 5 -3.19 7.05 -15.32
CA ALA A 5 -1.89 6.47 -15.02
C ALA A 5 -1.78 6.21 -13.50
N PHE A 6 -1.63 4.97 -13.10
CA PHE A 6 -1.16 4.64 -11.76
C PHE A 6 0.37 4.61 -11.79
N ILE A 7 1.01 5.31 -10.87
CA ILE A 7 2.47 5.36 -10.78
C ILE A 7 2.87 5.07 -9.34
N LYS A 8 3.58 3.97 -9.13
CA LYS A 8 4.01 3.57 -7.78
C LYS A 8 5.36 2.87 -7.81
N PHE A 9 6.31 3.43 -7.10
CA PHE A 9 7.58 2.78 -6.79
C PHE A 9 7.32 1.50 -5.97
N GLY A 10 7.92 0.37 -6.36
CA GLY A 10 7.62 -0.92 -5.75
C GLY A 10 6.14 -1.34 -5.88
N GLY A 11 5.44 -0.83 -6.89
CA GLY A 11 3.97 -0.85 -6.98
C GLY A 11 3.33 -2.23 -7.07
N MET A 12 4.09 -3.27 -7.39
CA MET A 12 3.62 -4.65 -7.43
C MET A 12 4.09 -5.49 -6.24
N ALA A 13 4.59 -4.84 -5.20
CA ALA A 13 4.91 -5.52 -3.96
C ALA A 13 3.65 -5.91 -3.16
N ASN A 14 3.84 -6.82 -2.19
CA ASN A 14 2.78 -7.32 -1.31
C ASN A 14 2.62 -6.43 -0.05
N GLY A 15 2.83 -5.13 -0.19
CA GLY A 15 2.64 -4.14 0.87
C GLY A 15 1.19 -3.64 0.99
N GLY A 16 0.83 -3.05 2.12
CA GLY A 16 -0.53 -2.55 2.35
C GLY A 16 -0.91 -1.41 1.41
N THR A 17 -0.04 -0.43 1.25
CA THR A 17 -0.27 0.72 0.36
C THR A 17 -0.28 0.32 -1.12
N GLU A 18 0.58 -0.62 -1.49
CA GLU A 18 0.67 -1.18 -2.83
C GLU A 18 -0.62 -1.93 -3.18
N LYS A 19 -1.12 -2.78 -2.26
CA LYS A 19 -2.39 -3.52 -2.44
C LYS A 19 -3.59 -2.59 -2.62
N VAL A 20 -3.63 -1.47 -1.92
CA VAL A 20 -4.70 -0.47 -2.08
C VAL A 20 -4.72 0.06 -3.52
N LEU A 21 -3.58 0.53 -4.03
CA LEU A 21 -3.50 1.04 -5.40
C LEU A 21 -3.77 -0.04 -6.46
N GLN A 22 -3.22 -1.24 -6.26
CA GLN A 22 -3.48 -2.39 -7.13
C GLN A 22 -4.98 -2.73 -7.17
N THR A 23 -5.64 -2.74 -6.01
CA THR A 23 -7.08 -3.03 -5.93
C THR A 23 -7.89 -1.93 -6.61
N ILE A 24 -7.58 -0.66 -6.38
CA ILE A 24 -8.26 0.45 -7.07
C ILE A 24 -8.09 0.31 -8.58
N ALA A 25 -6.88 0.10 -9.07
CA ALA A 25 -6.60 -0.04 -10.50
C ALA A 25 -7.37 -1.22 -11.13
N ALA A 26 -7.40 -2.36 -10.42
CA ALA A 26 -8.07 -3.57 -10.88
C ALA A 26 -9.60 -3.43 -10.90
N GLU A 27 -10.19 -2.74 -9.94
CA GLU A 27 -11.65 -2.66 -9.76
C GLU A 27 -12.29 -1.42 -10.42
N LEU A 28 -11.51 -0.51 -11.00
CA LEU A 28 -12.07 0.60 -11.78
C LEU A 28 -12.94 0.08 -12.93
N PRO A 29 -14.18 0.60 -13.12
CA PRO A 29 -15.07 0.20 -14.20
C PRO A 29 -14.44 0.36 -15.58
N LYS A 30 -14.29 -0.74 -16.32
CA LYS A 30 -13.58 -0.77 -17.62
C LYS A 30 -14.35 -0.09 -18.77
N ASP A 31 -15.65 0.10 -18.59
CA ASP A 31 -16.49 0.89 -19.49
C ASP A 31 -16.26 2.41 -19.38
N LYS A 32 -15.64 2.87 -18.28
CA LYS A 32 -15.37 4.28 -17.99
C LYS A 32 -13.90 4.64 -18.00
N PHE A 33 -13.03 3.70 -17.61
CA PHE A 33 -11.62 3.96 -17.39
C PHE A 33 -10.72 3.06 -18.24
N ILE A 34 -9.65 3.64 -18.75
CA ILE A 34 -8.49 2.94 -19.30
C ILE A 34 -7.35 3.16 -18.31
N VAL A 35 -6.74 2.08 -17.85
CA VAL A 35 -5.75 2.12 -16.79
C VAL A 35 -4.42 1.57 -17.27
N ASP A 36 -3.39 2.41 -17.18
CA ASP A 36 -1.99 2.01 -17.26
C ASP A 36 -1.38 2.08 -15.87
N TYR A 37 -0.67 1.02 -15.46
CA TYR A 37 -0.01 0.94 -14.16
C TYR A 37 1.49 0.85 -14.32
N PHE A 38 2.18 1.94 -13.99
CA PHE A 38 3.63 2.06 -14.03
C PHE A 38 4.22 1.60 -12.69
N TYR A 39 5.13 0.65 -12.76
CA TYR A 39 5.80 0.10 -11.57
C TYR A 39 7.25 -0.24 -11.85
N CYS A 40 8.05 -0.29 -10.81
CA CYS A 40 9.42 -0.81 -10.83
C CYS A 40 9.58 -1.84 -9.73
N ASP A 41 10.61 -2.68 -9.86
CA ASP A 41 11.03 -3.53 -8.75
C ASP A 41 11.57 -2.66 -7.61
N SER A 42 11.37 -3.13 -6.40
CA SER A 42 12.01 -2.52 -5.24
C SER A 42 13.47 -2.96 -5.25
N ALA A 43 14.38 -2.00 -5.30
CA ALA A 43 15.77 -2.31 -4.98
C ALA A 43 16.07 -1.87 -3.54
N PRO A 44 17.02 -2.52 -2.88
CA PRO A 44 17.42 -2.13 -1.54
C PRO A 44 17.98 -0.70 -1.55
N TYR A 45 17.56 0.11 -0.60
CA TYR A 45 18.17 1.41 -0.39
C TYR A 45 19.62 1.23 0.11
N ILE A 46 20.57 1.78 -0.62
CA ILE A 46 21.98 1.76 -0.19
C ILE A 46 22.11 2.56 1.12
N GLY A 47 22.56 1.88 2.17
CA GLY A 47 22.78 2.50 3.49
C GLY A 47 21.53 2.56 4.40
N SER A 48 20.48 1.84 4.08
CA SER A 48 19.31 1.63 4.93
C SER A 48 19.11 0.16 5.21
N ASP A 49 18.75 -0.18 6.45
CA ASP A 49 18.31 -1.53 6.84
C ASP A 49 16.89 -1.84 6.35
N PHE A 50 16.22 -0.85 5.75
CA PHE A 50 14.86 -1.01 5.23
C PHE A 50 14.91 -1.66 3.84
N VAL A 51 14.45 -2.89 3.77
CA VAL A 51 14.27 -3.62 2.51
C VAL A 51 12.84 -3.42 2.04
N HIS A 52 12.66 -2.77 0.90
CA HIS A 52 11.35 -2.75 0.25
C HIS A 52 10.98 -4.18 -0.16
N PRO A 53 9.72 -4.59 0.02
CA PRO A 53 9.29 -5.88 -0.44
C PRO A 53 9.40 -5.98 -1.97
N ASP A 54 9.87 -7.12 -2.45
CA ASP A 54 10.02 -7.41 -3.87
C ASP A 54 8.67 -7.42 -4.60
N THR A 55 8.72 -7.30 -5.92
CA THR A 55 7.57 -7.55 -6.79
C THR A 55 7.00 -8.94 -6.53
N ASP A 56 5.72 -9.00 -6.20
CA ASP A 56 4.99 -10.24 -5.97
C ASP A 56 4.32 -10.71 -7.27
N PRO A 57 4.73 -11.86 -7.84
CA PRO A 57 4.15 -12.38 -9.07
C PRO A 57 2.64 -12.57 -9.01
N SER A 58 2.08 -12.90 -7.85
CA SER A 58 0.64 -13.07 -7.68
C SER A 58 -0.11 -11.75 -7.80
N ARG A 59 0.51 -10.65 -7.34
CA ARG A 59 -0.04 -9.30 -7.47
C ARG A 59 0.03 -8.80 -8.91
N VAL A 60 1.13 -9.08 -9.60
CA VAL A 60 1.26 -8.81 -11.03
C VAL A 60 0.14 -9.53 -11.82
N GLN A 61 -0.06 -10.82 -11.54
CA GLN A 61 -1.08 -11.61 -12.22
C GLN A 61 -2.49 -11.08 -11.93
N TYR A 62 -2.81 -10.79 -10.65
CA TYR A 62 -4.09 -10.22 -10.25
C TYR A 62 -4.44 -8.93 -11.02
N VAL A 63 -3.50 -7.99 -11.09
CA VAL A 63 -3.72 -6.71 -11.78
C VAL A 63 -3.83 -6.91 -13.29
N LYS A 64 -3.00 -7.78 -13.86
CA LYS A 64 -3.03 -8.11 -15.29
C LYS A 64 -4.35 -8.77 -15.69
N ASP A 65 -4.84 -9.72 -14.92
CA ASP A 65 -6.10 -10.43 -15.21
C ASP A 65 -7.32 -9.51 -15.15
N SER A 66 -7.22 -8.39 -14.43
CA SER A 66 -8.26 -7.37 -14.41
C SER A 66 -8.31 -6.50 -15.67
N GLY A 67 -7.41 -6.70 -16.65
CA GLY A 67 -7.34 -5.93 -17.90
C GLY A 67 -6.61 -4.59 -17.76
N VAL A 68 -5.85 -4.38 -16.69
CA VAL A 68 -4.96 -3.23 -16.52
C VAL A 68 -3.69 -3.46 -17.34
N ASN A 69 -3.25 -2.44 -18.09
CA ASN A 69 -1.99 -2.48 -18.80
C ASN A 69 -0.84 -2.21 -17.83
N LEU A 70 0.04 -3.18 -17.65
CA LEU A 70 1.20 -3.09 -16.76
C LEU A 70 2.44 -2.64 -17.52
N ILE A 71 3.06 -1.57 -17.06
CA ILE A 71 4.26 -0.98 -17.66
C ILE A 71 5.36 -0.97 -16.60
N LYS A 72 6.34 -1.83 -16.78
CA LYS A 72 7.50 -1.89 -15.88
C LYS A 72 8.57 -0.93 -16.38
N PHE A 73 9.10 -0.14 -15.47
CA PHE A 73 10.26 0.72 -15.72
C PHE A 73 11.42 0.37 -14.79
N ASP A 74 12.60 0.78 -15.17
CA ASP A 74 13.81 0.54 -14.41
C ASP A 74 14.19 1.77 -13.60
N VAL A 75 14.75 1.54 -12.40
CA VAL A 75 15.23 2.57 -11.49
C VAL A 75 16.60 2.18 -10.96
N GLY A 76 17.59 3.04 -11.18
CA GLY A 76 18.86 3.02 -10.48
C GLY A 76 18.76 3.84 -9.18
N PHE A 77 19.43 3.38 -8.14
CA PHE A 77 19.35 4.02 -6.82
C PHE A 77 20.45 5.01 -6.59
N LYS A 78 20.04 6.16 -6.07
CA LYS A 78 20.93 7.16 -5.50
C LYS A 78 21.24 6.81 -4.04
N ASP A 79 22.42 7.18 -3.59
CA ASP A 79 22.78 7.11 -2.18
C ASP A 79 21.81 7.96 -1.34
N LEU A 80 20.99 7.31 -0.50
CA LEU A 80 19.99 7.93 0.37
C LEU A 80 20.56 8.98 1.34
N ARG A 81 21.87 8.97 1.57
CA ARG A 81 22.52 9.99 2.39
C ARG A 81 22.52 11.37 1.75
N THR A 82 22.26 11.46 0.46
CA THR A 82 22.35 12.72 -0.31
C THR A 82 21.04 13.18 -0.91
N SER A 83 19.99 12.35 -0.92
CA SER A 83 18.69 12.69 -1.51
C SER A 83 17.60 11.77 -1.02
N THR A 84 16.50 12.36 -0.66
CA THR A 84 15.28 11.66 -0.32
C THR A 84 14.47 11.36 -1.58
N HIS A 85 14.30 10.07 -1.92
CA HIS A 85 13.30 9.57 -2.87
C HIS A 85 13.41 10.04 -4.34
N ASP A 86 14.57 10.49 -4.78
CA ASP A 86 14.78 10.81 -6.19
C ASP A 86 15.16 9.55 -6.98
N TRP A 87 14.43 9.28 -8.04
CA TRP A 87 14.76 8.23 -8.98
C TRP A 87 15.83 8.75 -9.94
N VAL A 88 17.03 8.25 -9.80
CA VAL A 88 18.15 8.55 -10.68
C VAL A 88 18.35 7.36 -11.60
N ASP A 89 18.78 7.55 -12.80
CA ASP A 89 18.96 6.49 -13.79
C ASP A 89 17.69 5.66 -14.01
N THR A 90 16.68 6.28 -14.58
CA THR A 90 15.42 5.62 -14.91
C THR A 90 15.06 5.82 -16.37
N ASN A 91 14.48 4.81 -16.99
CA ASN A 91 13.85 4.90 -18.30
C ASN A 91 12.37 5.32 -18.24
N PHE A 92 11.90 5.78 -17.07
CA PHE A 92 10.50 6.15 -16.85
C PHE A 92 9.98 7.12 -17.92
N TRP A 93 10.74 8.16 -18.23
CA TRP A 93 10.35 9.19 -19.20
C TRP A 93 10.34 8.73 -20.67
N GLU A 94 10.95 7.59 -20.98
CA GLU A 94 10.84 6.97 -22.30
C GLU A 94 9.50 6.25 -22.46
N LEU A 95 8.91 5.81 -21.33
CA LEU A 95 7.68 5.03 -21.27
C LEU A 95 6.46 5.88 -20.93
N PHE A 96 6.65 6.99 -20.21
CA PHE A 96 5.59 7.83 -19.67
C PHE A 96 5.55 9.19 -20.35
N ASP A 97 4.35 9.55 -20.81
CA ASP A 97 4.03 10.86 -21.36
C ASP A 97 2.75 11.35 -20.66
N GLU A 98 2.89 12.40 -19.83
CA GLU A 98 1.78 12.89 -19.01
C GLU A 98 0.59 13.37 -19.85
N GLU A 99 0.79 13.87 -21.07
CA GLU A 99 -0.28 14.37 -21.95
C GLU A 99 -1.20 13.25 -22.47
N LYS A 100 -0.84 11.99 -22.30
CA LYS A 100 -1.68 10.83 -22.66
C LYS A 100 -2.74 10.50 -21.63
N TYR A 101 -2.69 11.13 -20.44
CA TYR A 101 -3.54 10.79 -19.30
C TYR A 101 -4.37 11.97 -18.83
N ASP A 102 -5.61 11.67 -18.44
CA ASP A 102 -6.52 12.66 -17.87
C ASP A 102 -6.24 12.88 -16.36
N VAL A 103 -5.70 11.86 -15.69
CA VAL A 103 -5.36 11.90 -14.26
C VAL A 103 -4.26 10.89 -13.93
N ILE A 104 -3.45 11.25 -12.96
CA ILE A 104 -2.43 10.38 -12.36
C ILE A 104 -2.87 10.02 -10.95
N GLN A 105 -2.84 8.74 -10.61
CA GLN A 105 -3.06 8.22 -9.27
C GLN A 105 -1.75 7.67 -8.71
N THR A 106 -1.42 8.08 -7.49
CA THR A 106 -0.24 7.58 -6.78
C THR A 106 -0.53 7.40 -5.29
N GLY A 107 0.42 6.82 -4.57
CA GLY A 107 0.41 6.73 -3.11
C GLY A 107 1.81 7.04 -2.58
N ARG A 108 2.01 8.30 -2.22
CA ARG A 108 3.26 8.80 -1.64
C ARG A 108 3.19 8.88 -0.13
N SER A 109 4.32 9.04 0.50
CA SER A 109 4.40 9.21 1.97
C SER A 109 4.16 10.66 2.42
N GLY A 110 3.77 11.56 1.51
CA GLY A 110 3.56 12.98 1.79
C GLY A 110 4.73 13.87 1.43
N HIS A 111 5.87 13.30 1.04
CA HIS A 111 7.04 14.05 0.58
C HIS A 111 6.94 14.40 -0.91
N PRO A 112 7.55 15.52 -1.34
CA PRO A 112 7.85 15.74 -2.74
C PRO A 112 8.75 14.60 -3.25
N GLU A 113 8.31 13.93 -4.30
CA GLU A 113 9.03 12.79 -4.86
C GLU A 113 9.23 13.00 -6.36
N TYR A 114 10.41 12.68 -6.84
CA TYR A 114 10.65 12.48 -8.26
C TYR A 114 9.92 11.17 -8.69
N PRO A 115 9.23 11.07 -9.84
CA PRO A 115 9.14 12.09 -10.90
C PRO A 115 7.99 13.10 -10.72
N PHE A 116 7.19 13.00 -9.66
CA PHE A 116 5.97 13.81 -9.50
C PHE A 116 6.24 15.30 -9.41
N THR A 117 7.42 15.69 -8.94
CA THR A 117 7.86 17.09 -8.92
C THR A 117 8.05 17.70 -10.31
N LEU A 118 8.19 16.87 -11.35
CA LEU A 118 8.34 17.28 -12.75
C LEU A 118 7.04 17.19 -13.56
N ILE A 119 5.98 16.61 -13.00
CA ILE A 119 4.68 16.49 -13.65
C ILE A 119 3.88 17.76 -13.35
N ASN A 120 3.51 18.50 -14.39
CA ASN A 120 2.92 19.82 -14.23
C ASN A 120 1.61 20.03 -15.02
N LYS A 121 1.31 19.16 -15.99
CA LYS A 121 0.16 19.32 -16.88
C LYS A 121 -1.02 18.45 -16.45
N THR A 122 -0.74 17.22 -16.05
CA THR A 122 -1.77 16.26 -15.69
C THR A 122 -2.05 16.28 -14.19
N PRO A 123 -3.31 16.36 -13.76
CA PRO A 123 -3.69 16.40 -12.35
C PRO A 123 -3.29 15.12 -11.62
N ILE A 124 -2.71 15.28 -10.44
CA ILE A 124 -2.28 14.17 -9.57
C ILE A 124 -3.28 14.02 -8.41
N VAL A 125 -3.81 12.82 -8.24
CA VAL A 125 -4.51 12.38 -7.03
C VAL A 125 -3.54 11.52 -6.21
N ASP A 126 -3.35 11.88 -4.96
CA ASP A 126 -2.39 11.21 -4.09
C ASP A 126 -3.10 10.54 -2.92
N SER A 127 -2.79 9.28 -2.65
CA SER A 127 -3.32 8.55 -1.48
C SER A 127 -2.25 8.45 -0.40
N ILE A 128 -2.52 9.02 0.76
CA ILE A 128 -1.59 9.04 1.89
C ILE A 128 -2.11 8.12 2.98
N HIS A 129 -1.26 7.19 3.43
CA HIS A 129 -1.58 6.23 4.48
C HIS A 129 -0.86 6.51 5.80
N LEU A 130 0.13 7.41 5.78
CA LEU A 130 0.87 7.85 6.96
C LEU A 130 0.30 9.17 7.49
N SER A 131 0.21 9.31 8.79
CA SER A 131 -0.31 10.51 9.43
C SER A 131 0.73 11.63 9.48
N GLY A 132 0.29 12.87 9.35
CA GLY A 132 1.10 14.04 9.64
C GLY A 132 2.05 14.49 8.53
N MET A 133 1.93 13.95 7.31
CA MET A 133 2.80 14.30 6.19
C MET A 133 2.04 15.10 5.13
N ALA A 134 2.42 16.34 4.93
CA ALA A 134 1.77 17.25 3.99
C ALA A 134 2.72 17.96 3.01
N GLU A 135 3.97 17.49 2.89
CA GLU A 135 5.00 18.14 2.08
C GLU A 135 4.70 18.10 0.58
N ASN A 136 3.95 17.11 0.11
CA ASN A 136 3.60 16.95 -1.31
C ASN A 136 2.40 17.79 -1.76
N LYS A 137 1.96 18.75 -0.96
CA LYS A 137 0.73 19.54 -1.19
C LYS A 137 0.73 20.41 -2.46
N HIS A 138 1.88 20.68 -3.04
CA HIS A 138 2.02 21.68 -4.10
C HIS A 138 1.43 21.25 -5.45
N ASN A 139 1.54 19.99 -5.86
CA ASN A 139 1.09 19.52 -7.17
C ASN A 139 -0.05 18.49 -7.16
N SER A 140 -0.49 18.02 -5.99
CA SER A 140 -1.70 17.20 -5.92
C SER A 140 -2.95 18.06 -6.03
N VAL A 141 -3.89 17.66 -6.90
CA VAL A 141 -5.21 18.31 -6.98
C VAL A 141 -6.14 17.82 -5.89
N LYS A 142 -5.99 16.56 -5.48
CA LYS A 142 -6.68 15.95 -4.33
C LYS A 142 -5.72 15.02 -3.59
N THR A 143 -5.90 14.98 -2.28
CA THR A 143 -5.22 14.05 -1.39
C THR A 143 -6.25 13.18 -0.70
N VAL A 144 -6.17 11.89 -0.98
CA VAL A 144 -7.05 10.87 -0.37
C VAL A 144 -6.46 10.44 0.96
N LEU A 145 -7.26 10.51 2.00
CA LEU A 145 -6.94 10.16 3.38
C LEU A 145 -7.95 9.11 3.85
N ILE A 146 -7.51 8.15 4.63
CA ILE A 146 -8.32 6.95 4.94
C ILE A 146 -9.28 7.12 6.12
N SER A 147 -9.13 8.18 6.91
CA SER A 147 -9.97 8.47 8.07
C SER A 147 -10.07 9.96 8.38
N ASN A 148 -11.04 10.32 9.22
CA ASN A 148 -11.15 11.67 9.75
C ASN A 148 -9.92 12.08 10.55
N GLU A 149 -9.42 11.18 11.41
CA GLU A 149 -8.23 11.44 12.20
C GLU A 149 -7.01 11.74 11.31
N GLN A 150 -6.80 10.94 10.28
CA GLN A 150 -5.69 11.15 9.36
C GLN A 150 -5.84 12.47 8.61
N ARG A 151 -7.05 12.83 8.16
CA ARG A 151 -7.34 14.13 7.56
C ARG A 151 -6.97 15.27 8.50
N ASP A 152 -7.41 15.20 9.75
CA ASP A 152 -7.18 16.27 10.71
C ASP A 152 -5.69 16.43 11.00
N ARG A 153 -4.96 15.34 11.17
CA ARG A 153 -3.49 15.35 11.33
C ARG A 153 -2.77 15.91 10.10
N TRP A 154 -3.24 15.55 8.89
CA TRP A 154 -2.67 16.06 7.65
C TRP A 154 -2.89 17.59 7.52
N ILE A 155 -4.09 18.09 7.84
CA ILE A 155 -4.38 19.53 7.86
C ILE A 155 -3.52 20.23 8.92
N MET A 156 -3.40 19.68 10.12
CA MET A 156 -2.54 20.22 11.17
C MET A 156 -1.07 20.29 10.78
N SER A 157 -0.59 19.39 9.93
CA SER A 157 0.77 19.41 9.36
C SER A 157 0.94 20.36 8.18
N GLY A 158 -0.08 21.16 7.85
CA GLY A 158 -0.06 22.19 6.81
C GLY A 158 -0.65 21.76 5.46
N GLY A 159 -1.32 20.62 5.40
CA GLY A 159 -2.06 20.18 4.21
C GLY A 159 -3.27 21.07 3.95
N PRO A 160 -3.54 21.48 2.69
CA PRO A 160 -4.67 22.34 2.36
C PRO A 160 -6.01 21.58 2.46
N ALA A 161 -6.87 22.04 3.36
CA ALA A 161 -8.14 21.36 3.68
C ALA A 161 -9.03 21.10 2.45
N GLU A 162 -9.03 22.02 1.48
CA GLU A 162 -9.82 21.92 0.25
C GLU A 162 -9.35 20.80 -0.71
N LYS A 163 -8.15 20.32 -0.51
CA LYS A 163 -7.61 19.16 -1.26
C LYS A 163 -7.89 17.83 -0.59
N ALA A 164 -8.19 17.83 0.71
CA ALA A 164 -8.40 16.62 1.49
C ALA A 164 -9.74 15.95 1.14
N VAL A 165 -9.69 14.64 0.85
CA VAL A 165 -10.87 13.81 0.62
C VAL A 165 -10.72 12.53 1.45
N ILE A 166 -11.78 12.13 2.16
CA ILE A 166 -11.76 10.89 2.93
C ILE A 166 -12.34 9.77 2.08
N ILE A 167 -11.50 8.79 1.79
CA ILE A 167 -11.89 7.55 1.11
C ILE A 167 -11.21 6.40 1.86
N PRO A 168 -11.96 5.57 2.60
CA PRO A 168 -11.40 4.39 3.26
C PRO A 168 -10.75 3.44 2.27
N ASN A 169 -9.77 2.67 2.76
CA ASN A 169 -9.12 1.67 1.92
C ASN A 169 -10.13 0.65 1.38
N PRO A 170 -10.06 0.29 0.10
CA PRO A 170 -10.89 -0.76 -0.47
C PRO A 170 -10.50 -2.10 0.13
N LEU A 171 -11.50 -2.94 0.37
CA LEU A 171 -11.33 -4.33 0.76
C LEU A 171 -12.06 -5.22 -0.22
N LYS A 172 -11.33 -6.11 -0.87
CA LYS A 172 -11.91 -7.23 -1.61
C LYS A 172 -11.92 -8.43 -0.68
N ILE A 173 -13.10 -8.84 -0.28
CA ILE A 173 -13.26 -10.05 0.54
C ILE A 173 -13.01 -11.25 -0.38
N PRO A 174 -11.97 -12.08 -0.11
CA PRO A 174 -11.73 -13.26 -0.92
C PRO A 174 -12.85 -14.27 -0.72
N ASP A 175 -13.13 -15.06 -1.74
CA ASP A 175 -13.88 -16.28 -1.56
C ASP A 175 -13.00 -17.28 -0.80
N VAL A 176 -13.35 -17.53 0.44
CA VAL A 176 -12.59 -18.44 1.33
C VAL A 176 -13.01 -19.90 1.20
N GLY A 177 -14.02 -20.19 0.35
CA GLY A 177 -14.55 -21.53 0.18
C GLY A 177 -15.21 -22.08 1.46
N GLU A 178 -15.35 -23.40 1.52
CA GLU A 178 -16.02 -24.09 2.62
C GLU A 178 -15.05 -24.70 3.65
N VAL A 179 -13.82 -24.20 3.73
CA VAL A 179 -12.82 -24.74 4.69
C VAL A 179 -13.24 -24.45 6.12
N ASN A 180 -13.43 -25.50 6.89
CA ASN A 180 -13.79 -25.41 8.31
C ASN A 180 -12.55 -25.67 9.20
N TYR A 181 -11.77 -24.63 9.44
CA TYR A 181 -10.58 -24.72 10.30
C TYR A 181 -10.89 -25.15 11.73
N ARG A 182 -12.13 -24.95 12.21
CA ARG A 182 -12.52 -25.44 13.54
C ARG A 182 -12.48 -26.97 13.60
N GLU A 183 -12.91 -27.64 12.53
CA GLU A 183 -12.81 -29.09 12.43
C GLU A 183 -11.38 -29.57 12.31
N GLU A 184 -10.58 -28.90 11.47
CA GLU A 184 -9.17 -29.24 11.25
C GLU A 184 -8.35 -29.19 12.54
N PHE A 185 -8.60 -28.18 13.41
CA PHE A 185 -7.88 -28.00 14.67
C PHE A 185 -8.57 -28.63 15.88
N GLY A 186 -9.73 -29.27 15.71
CA GLY A 186 -10.50 -29.84 16.82
C GLY A 186 -11.08 -28.78 17.77
N TRP A 187 -11.45 -27.60 17.24
CA TRP A 187 -11.91 -26.43 18.01
C TRP A 187 -13.41 -26.16 17.84
N GLN A 188 -14.20 -27.18 17.52
CA GLN A 188 -15.62 -27.01 17.21
C GLN A 188 -16.40 -26.30 18.33
N ASP A 189 -16.09 -26.66 19.57
CA ASP A 189 -16.80 -26.17 20.75
C ASP A 189 -16.00 -25.08 21.53
N LYS A 190 -14.83 -24.67 20.99
CA LYS A 190 -13.99 -23.67 21.65
C LYS A 190 -14.37 -22.24 21.28
N PHE A 191 -14.26 -21.34 22.25
CA PHE A 191 -14.21 -19.91 21.96
C PHE A 191 -12.80 -19.55 21.47
N ILE A 192 -12.71 -18.94 20.28
CA ILE A 192 -11.42 -18.66 19.65
C ILE A 192 -11.11 -17.16 19.76
N PHE A 193 -10.01 -16.85 20.44
CA PHE A 193 -9.36 -15.55 20.35
C PHE A 193 -8.41 -15.54 19.16
N GLY A 194 -8.40 -14.47 18.38
CA GLY A 194 -7.55 -14.36 17.20
C GLY A 194 -6.71 -13.10 17.22
N LEU A 195 -5.43 -13.24 16.90
CA LEU A 195 -4.54 -12.12 16.65
C LEU A 195 -3.87 -12.30 15.29
N HIS A 196 -4.06 -11.33 14.40
CA HIS A 196 -3.29 -11.21 13.17
C HIS A 196 -2.32 -10.04 13.29
N GLN A 197 -1.04 -10.32 13.26
CA GLN A 197 -0.02 -9.30 13.42
C GLN A 197 1.18 -9.56 12.48
N ARG A 198 1.80 -8.48 11.99
CA ARG A 198 2.98 -8.56 11.15
C ARG A 198 4.14 -9.25 11.89
N ARG A 199 4.92 -10.07 11.17
CA ARG A 199 6.17 -10.65 11.68
C ARG A 199 7.26 -9.58 11.75
N ASP A 200 7.20 -8.77 12.79
CA ASP A 200 8.12 -7.67 13.00
C ASP A 200 8.28 -7.46 14.52
N ASN A 201 9.47 -7.70 15.01
CA ASN A 201 9.77 -7.62 16.44
C ASN A 201 9.56 -6.22 17.03
N HIS A 202 9.55 -5.17 16.17
CA HIS A 202 9.32 -3.79 16.62
C HIS A 202 7.83 -3.43 16.67
N ILE A 203 6.97 -4.19 15.99
CA ILE A 203 5.53 -3.94 15.90
C ILE A 203 4.75 -4.94 16.73
N PHE A 204 5.28 -6.15 16.91
CA PHE A 204 4.59 -7.20 17.64
C PHE A 204 4.43 -6.83 19.12
N SER A 205 3.18 -6.89 19.62
CA SER A 205 2.87 -6.72 21.04
C SER A 205 2.55 -8.07 21.66
N PRO A 206 3.22 -8.50 22.73
CA PRO A 206 2.90 -9.73 23.45
C PRO A 206 1.65 -9.62 24.33
N ILE A 207 1.16 -8.41 24.60
CA ILE A 207 0.03 -8.15 25.52
C ILE A 207 -1.19 -9.06 25.27
N PRO A 208 -1.64 -9.29 24.00
CA PRO A 208 -2.77 -10.19 23.79
C PRO A 208 -2.50 -11.65 24.18
N LEU A 209 -1.26 -12.13 24.06
CA LEU A 209 -0.87 -13.47 24.52
C LEU A 209 -0.85 -13.54 26.04
N GLU A 210 -0.21 -12.57 26.69
CA GLU A 210 -0.16 -12.45 28.15
C GLU A 210 -1.58 -12.35 28.74
N ALA A 211 -2.47 -11.58 28.10
CA ALA A 211 -3.87 -11.49 28.53
C ALA A 211 -4.64 -12.80 28.32
N TYR A 212 -4.29 -13.58 27.30
CA TYR A 212 -4.91 -14.88 27.07
C TYR A 212 -4.46 -15.91 28.13
N ASP A 213 -3.20 -15.92 28.52
CA ASP A 213 -2.65 -16.80 29.57
C ASP A 213 -3.42 -16.67 30.90
N GLU A 214 -3.99 -15.49 31.18
CA GLU A 214 -4.79 -15.24 32.38
C GLU A 214 -6.22 -15.81 32.34
N ILE A 215 -6.72 -16.11 31.14
CA ILE A 215 -8.11 -16.57 30.91
C ILE A 215 -8.19 -17.92 30.20
N GLU A 216 -7.03 -18.55 29.95
CA GLU A 216 -6.97 -19.83 29.25
C GLU A 216 -7.70 -20.92 30.04
N ASP A 217 -8.59 -21.64 29.37
CA ASP A 217 -9.28 -22.81 29.88
C ASP A 217 -9.52 -23.85 28.76
N ASP A 218 -10.09 -25.01 29.13
CA ASP A 218 -10.37 -26.10 28.19
C ASP A 218 -11.39 -25.71 27.10
N ASN A 219 -12.14 -24.62 27.25
CA ASN A 219 -13.16 -24.14 26.31
C ASN A 219 -12.65 -23.03 25.41
N THR A 220 -11.40 -22.59 25.56
CA THR A 220 -10.81 -21.50 24.77
C THR A 220 -9.67 -22.01 23.89
N ALA A 221 -9.36 -21.23 22.84
CA ALA A 221 -8.16 -21.40 22.00
C ALA A 221 -7.67 -20.04 21.52
N PHE A 222 -6.37 -19.93 21.29
CA PHE A 222 -5.77 -18.72 20.72
C PHE A 222 -5.15 -19.00 19.36
N LEU A 223 -5.60 -18.24 18.34
CA LEU A 223 -5.06 -18.32 16.99
C LEU A 223 -4.15 -17.12 16.72
N LEU A 224 -2.85 -17.37 16.60
CA LEU A 224 -1.87 -16.37 16.23
C LEU A 224 -1.50 -16.49 14.75
N LEU A 225 -1.88 -15.50 13.93
CA LEU A 225 -1.48 -15.38 12.54
C LEU A 225 -0.37 -14.32 12.40
N GLY A 226 0.82 -14.74 12.02
CA GLY A 226 2.02 -13.90 11.96
C GLY A 226 2.78 -13.91 13.30
N GLY A 227 3.06 -12.75 13.85
CA GLY A 227 3.81 -12.63 15.10
C GLY A 227 5.33 -12.72 14.94
N SER A 228 6.04 -12.46 16.02
CA SER A 228 7.49 -12.57 16.10
C SER A 228 7.93 -14.03 16.26
N GLU A 229 9.06 -14.41 15.68
CA GLU A 229 9.64 -15.75 15.87
C GLU A 229 9.91 -16.11 17.34
N ASN A 230 10.09 -15.12 18.19
CA ASN A 230 10.30 -15.30 19.62
C ASN A 230 9.08 -15.87 20.37
N TYR A 231 7.87 -15.80 19.76
CA TYR A 231 6.60 -16.21 20.36
C TYR A 231 5.93 -17.38 19.60
N GLN A 232 6.66 -18.04 18.70
CA GLN A 232 6.16 -19.18 17.92
C GLN A 232 6.50 -20.55 18.58
N LYS A 233 6.81 -20.59 19.85
CA LYS A 233 7.19 -21.81 20.56
C LYS A 233 6.01 -22.47 21.25
#